data_c474b315388276cf9cabdf102f8b6510
#
_entry.id   c474b315388276cf9cabdf102f8b6510
#
_cell.length_a   1.000
_cell.length_b   1.000
_cell.length_c   1.000
_cell.angle_alpha   90.00
_cell.angle_beta   90.00
_cell.angle_gamma   90.00
#
_symmetry.space_group_name_H-M   'P 1'
#
loop_
_entity.id
_entity.type
_entity.pdbx_description
1 polymer ?
#
loop_
_entity_poly.entity_id
_entity_poly.type
_entity_poly.pdbx_seq_one_letter_code
_entity_poly.pdbx_strand_id
1 'polypeptide(L)'
;MGYKTRSTIAKIESGENDVSQKKLQKFAAALDTTVASLLMGYLPPQPNAAESSTSKKNKNAVIVLAGGKTGLNSRSIPNQFINIHGKPIIIYSMEAYQAHPLIDDIYVVCLKGWEQIVSAYAEQYSITKFKGVITGGKSGVESLKNGFDAIKAQYGPDDFIVIQEATRPMVNAETISRLLLACDETGSATISHTMNNYVQFDISGAYPEYLERQSIVAMQSPEAHRLSVLEEVFALAEGAGLPLVESCCTMLMYNLGLDINFVEGNINNIKIERDEDIIRFSALQ
;
A
#
# COMPACT_ATOMS: atom_id res chain seq x y z
N MET A 1 10.07 25.57 26.10
CA MET A 1 8.80 25.66 25.38
C MET A 1 7.81 26.69 25.94
N GLY A 2 8.04 27.69 26.64
CA GLY A 2 7.24 28.90 26.93
C GLY A 2 5.85 28.76 27.54
N TYR A 3 5.43 27.58 27.98
CA TYR A 3 4.18 27.39 28.74
C TYR A 3 4.46 27.48 30.25
N LYS A 4 3.73 28.36 30.92
CA LYS A 4 4.02 28.69 32.32
C LYS A 4 3.34 27.77 33.37
N THR A 5 2.37 26.92 32.97
CA THR A 5 1.66 26.05 33.88
C THR A 5 1.17 24.75 33.23
N ARG A 6 1.04 23.67 34.02
CA ARG A 6 0.38 22.41 33.65
C ARG A 6 -1.03 22.62 33.09
N SER A 7 -1.77 23.60 33.59
CA SER A 7 -3.13 23.92 33.14
C SER A 7 -3.21 24.39 31.70
N THR A 8 -2.17 25.06 31.18
CA THR A 8 -2.13 25.52 29.78
C THR A 8 -1.93 24.34 28.80
N ILE A 9 -1.14 23.34 29.19
CA ILE A 9 -0.94 22.12 28.39
C ILE A 9 -2.24 21.30 28.36
N ALA A 10 -2.88 21.09 29.53
CA ALA A 10 -4.16 20.39 29.63
C ALA A 10 -5.27 21.02 28.77
N LYS A 11 -5.31 22.36 28.68
CA LYS A 11 -6.27 23.08 27.84
C LYS A 11 -6.00 22.93 26.33
N ILE A 12 -4.75 22.71 25.94
CA ILE A 12 -4.39 22.38 24.55
C ILE A 12 -4.77 20.94 24.22
N GLU A 13 -4.51 20.02 25.16
CA GLU A 13 -4.86 18.60 25.02
C GLU A 13 -6.38 18.39 24.97
N SER A 14 -7.17 19.22 25.67
CA SER A 14 -8.64 19.18 25.64
C SER A 14 -9.25 19.95 24.45
N GLY A 15 -8.43 20.61 23.61
CA GLY A 15 -8.91 21.41 22.48
C GLY A 15 -9.49 22.78 22.86
N GLU A 16 -9.37 23.22 24.12
CA GLU A 16 -9.84 24.53 24.57
C GLU A 16 -8.96 25.69 24.09
N ASN A 17 -7.70 25.43 23.74
CA ASN A 17 -6.75 26.43 23.25
C ASN A 17 -6.01 25.96 22.00
N ASP A 18 -6.00 26.77 20.97
CA ASP A 18 -5.20 26.56 19.77
C ASP A 18 -3.70 26.79 20.00
N VAL A 19 -2.89 26.03 19.28
CA VAL A 19 -1.44 26.18 19.25
C VAL A 19 -1.03 26.97 18.02
N SER A 20 -0.37 28.12 18.21
CA SER A 20 0.11 28.91 17.06
C SER A 20 1.10 28.12 16.20
N GLN A 21 1.11 28.37 14.88
CA GLN A 21 1.99 27.73 13.91
C GLN A 21 3.48 27.77 14.33
N LYS A 22 3.94 28.89 14.89
CA LYS A 22 5.31 29.05 15.40
C LYS A 22 5.63 28.11 16.58
N LYS A 23 4.63 27.77 17.40
CA LYS A 23 4.79 26.83 18.49
C LYS A 23 4.73 25.39 18.00
N LEU A 24 3.86 25.07 17.04
CA LEU A 24 3.83 23.77 16.36
C LEU A 24 5.18 23.44 15.74
N GLN A 25 5.83 24.40 15.05
CA GLN A 25 7.17 24.23 14.51
C GLN A 25 8.21 23.92 15.61
N LYS A 26 8.13 24.58 16.78
CA LYS A 26 9.01 24.29 17.92
C LYS A 26 8.75 22.91 18.53
N PHE A 27 7.51 22.49 18.61
CA PHE A 27 7.16 21.14 19.04
C PHE A 27 7.67 20.08 18.07
N ALA A 28 7.46 20.29 16.77
CA ALA A 28 7.95 19.40 15.73
C ALA A 28 9.48 19.23 15.82
N ALA A 29 10.22 20.35 15.91
CA ALA A 29 11.68 20.33 16.06
C ALA A 29 12.15 19.64 17.37
N ALA A 30 11.42 19.84 18.49
CA ALA A 30 11.78 19.23 19.78
C ALA A 30 11.49 17.73 19.84
N LEU A 31 10.58 17.23 18.99
CA LEU A 31 10.17 15.82 18.90
C LEU A 31 10.77 15.14 17.66
N ASP A 32 11.68 15.81 16.96
CA ASP A 32 12.31 15.35 15.72
C ASP A 32 11.28 14.85 14.67
N THR A 33 10.24 15.66 14.46
CA THR A 33 9.13 15.33 13.57
C THR A 33 8.71 16.55 12.75
N THR A 34 7.70 16.40 11.90
CA THR A 34 7.13 17.51 11.11
C THR A 34 5.86 18.08 11.75
N VAL A 35 5.53 19.33 11.44
CA VAL A 35 4.26 19.95 11.88
C VAL A 35 3.07 19.15 11.34
N ALA A 36 3.15 18.64 10.10
CA ALA A 36 2.12 17.81 9.52
C ALA A 36 1.89 16.52 10.32
N SER A 37 2.98 15.83 10.73
CA SER A 37 2.90 14.65 11.58
C SER A 37 2.26 14.93 12.93
N LEU A 38 2.59 16.06 13.55
CA LEU A 38 1.96 16.48 14.82
C LEU A 38 0.45 16.74 14.69
N LEU A 39 0.04 17.37 13.60
CA LEU A 39 -1.38 17.68 13.36
C LEU A 39 -2.22 16.45 12.99
N MET A 40 -1.58 15.44 12.40
CA MET A 40 -2.23 14.17 12.05
C MET A 40 -2.20 13.14 13.18
N GLY A 41 -1.64 13.49 14.35
CA GLY A 41 -1.49 12.56 15.49
C GLY A 41 -0.43 11.48 15.28
N TYR A 42 0.37 11.59 14.22
CA TYR A 42 1.46 10.68 13.94
C TYR A 42 2.76 11.23 14.52
N LEU A 43 3.22 10.63 15.60
CA LEU A 43 4.61 10.75 16.05
C LEU A 43 5.38 9.59 15.40
N PRO A 44 6.37 9.85 14.53
CA PRO A 44 7.25 8.77 14.09
C PRO A 44 7.84 8.11 15.34
N PRO A 45 7.94 6.78 15.40
CA PRO A 45 8.56 6.11 16.54
C PRO A 45 9.92 6.74 16.75
N GLN A 46 10.16 7.30 17.95
CA GLN A 46 11.47 7.78 18.35
C GLN A 46 12.42 6.60 18.21
N PRO A 47 13.59 6.75 17.59
CA PRO A 47 14.60 5.71 17.66
C PRO A 47 14.96 5.55 19.15
N ASN A 48 14.35 4.58 19.82
CA ASN A 48 14.76 4.19 21.13
C ASN A 48 16.23 3.78 21.02
N ALA A 49 17.10 4.54 21.67
CA ALA A 49 18.45 4.14 22.02
C ALA A 49 18.33 3.02 23.08
N ALA A 50 17.84 1.88 22.67
CA ALA A 50 17.83 0.63 23.41
C ALA A 50 18.40 -0.45 22.50
N GLU A 51 19.68 -0.65 22.73
CA GLU A 51 20.41 -1.91 22.65
C GLU A 51 20.15 -2.83 21.47
N SER A 52 21.18 -2.92 20.64
CA SER A 52 21.50 -4.00 19.73
C SER A 52 21.22 -5.39 20.32
N SER A 53 20.00 -5.86 20.20
CA SER A 53 19.80 -7.28 19.98
C SER A 53 19.97 -7.47 18.47
N THR A 54 20.87 -8.34 18.04
CA THR A 54 21.05 -8.79 16.66
C THR A 54 19.85 -9.63 16.25
N SER A 55 18.66 -9.06 16.24
CA SER A 55 17.50 -9.64 15.56
C SER A 55 17.75 -9.45 14.08
N LYS A 56 17.80 -10.53 13.33
CA LYS A 56 17.88 -10.55 11.88
C LYS A 56 16.78 -9.60 11.35
N LYS A 57 17.21 -8.51 10.72
CA LYS A 57 16.26 -7.55 10.12
C LYS A 57 15.48 -8.29 9.05
N ASN A 58 14.15 -8.27 9.11
CA ASN A 58 13.30 -8.84 8.08
C ASN A 58 13.65 -8.23 6.73
N LYS A 59 13.68 -9.07 5.70
CA LYS A 59 13.86 -8.64 4.33
C LYS A 59 12.48 -8.38 3.72
N ASN A 60 12.28 -7.20 3.14
CA ASN A 60 10.99 -6.78 2.63
C ASN A 60 11.05 -6.67 1.10
N ALA A 61 10.27 -7.51 0.42
CA ALA A 61 10.10 -7.44 -1.03
C ALA A 61 8.75 -6.82 -1.39
N VAL A 62 8.70 -6.12 -2.52
CA VAL A 62 7.44 -5.73 -3.14
C VAL A 62 7.23 -6.46 -4.46
N ILE A 63 6.04 -6.99 -4.65
CA ILE A 63 5.53 -7.51 -5.93
C ILE A 63 4.57 -6.47 -6.50
N VAL A 64 4.99 -5.79 -7.57
CA VAL A 64 4.16 -4.83 -8.29
C VAL A 64 3.35 -5.59 -9.34
N LEU A 65 2.03 -5.64 -9.17
CA LEU A 65 1.12 -6.31 -10.09
C LEU A 65 0.76 -5.39 -11.25
N ALA A 66 1.25 -5.74 -12.43
CA ALA A 66 1.08 -5.02 -13.69
C ALA A 66 0.44 -5.91 -14.78
N GLY A 67 -0.41 -6.88 -14.38
CA GLY A 67 -1.05 -7.85 -15.27
C GLY A 67 -2.37 -7.38 -15.91
N GLY A 68 -2.87 -6.18 -15.59
CA GLY A 68 -4.11 -5.64 -16.14
C GLY A 68 -4.05 -5.47 -17.67
N LYS A 69 -5.08 -5.99 -18.37
CA LYS A 69 -5.17 -5.97 -19.85
C LYS A 69 -5.94 -4.76 -20.39
N THR A 70 -6.71 -4.10 -19.53
CA THR A 70 -7.56 -2.98 -19.96
C THR A 70 -6.73 -1.75 -20.27
N GLY A 71 -6.84 -1.25 -21.49
CA GLY A 71 -6.41 0.09 -21.87
C GLY A 71 -7.55 1.08 -21.67
N LEU A 72 -7.21 2.30 -21.28
CA LEU A 72 -8.15 3.41 -21.19
C LEU A 72 -8.75 3.72 -22.59
N ASN A 73 -10.08 3.79 -22.66
CA ASN A 73 -10.83 4.27 -23.84
C ASN A 73 -10.27 3.78 -25.18
N SER A 74 -10.25 2.48 -25.42
CA SER A 74 -9.76 1.86 -26.66
C SER A 74 -8.26 2.05 -26.99
N ARG A 75 -7.44 2.52 -26.05
CA ARG A 75 -5.99 2.53 -26.24
C ARG A 75 -5.45 1.09 -26.24
N SER A 76 -4.54 0.80 -27.14
CA SER A 76 -3.86 -0.51 -27.23
C SER A 76 -2.81 -0.73 -26.11
N ILE A 77 -2.48 0.33 -25.35
CA ILE A 77 -1.47 0.31 -24.29
C ILE A 77 -2.17 0.06 -22.95
N PRO A 78 -1.77 -0.97 -22.17
CA PRO A 78 -2.31 -1.19 -20.83
C PRO A 78 -2.08 0.02 -19.91
N ASN A 79 -3.03 0.28 -18.99
CA ASN A 79 -3.06 1.48 -18.15
C ASN A 79 -1.74 1.74 -17.41
N GLN A 80 -1.11 0.70 -16.88
CA GLN A 80 0.14 0.80 -16.12
C GLN A 80 1.32 1.32 -16.94
N PHE A 81 1.25 1.27 -18.26
CA PHE A 81 2.30 1.72 -19.18
C PHE A 81 1.98 3.04 -19.88
N ILE A 82 0.83 3.64 -19.59
CA ILE A 82 0.51 4.99 -20.09
C ILE A 82 1.48 5.99 -19.49
N ASN A 83 1.99 6.86 -20.37
CA ASN A 83 2.90 7.94 -19.97
C ASN A 83 2.10 9.15 -19.48
N ILE A 84 2.42 9.63 -18.28
CA ILE A 84 1.89 10.86 -17.71
C ILE A 84 3.07 11.71 -17.26
N HIS A 85 3.12 12.98 -17.68
CA HIS A 85 4.25 13.87 -17.42
C HIS A 85 5.62 13.30 -17.78
N GLY A 86 5.70 12.56 -18.92
CA GLY A 86 6.96 11.98 -19.40
C GLY A 86 7.36 10.67 -18.74
N LYS A 87 6.53 10.08 -17.85
CA LYS A 87 6.85 8.88 -17.07
C LYS A 87 5.71 7.87 -17.12
N PRO A 88 5.96 6.57 -17.36
CA PRO A 88 4.94 5.51 -17.25
C PRO A 88 4.36 5.40 -15.85
N ILE A 89 3.05 5.15 -15.73
CA ILE A 89 2.34 5.06 -14.43
C ILE A 89 3.01 4.08 -13.47
N ILE A 90 3.42 2.91 -13.96
CA ILE A 90 4.10 1.89 -13.13
C ILE A 90 5.35 2.43 -12.43
N ILE A 91 6.07 3.36 -13.06
CA ILE A 91 7.32 3.90 -12.52
C ILE A 91 7.06 4.76 -11.28
N TYR A 92 5.96 5.52 -11.24
CA TYR A 92 5.60 6.26 -10.02
C TYR A 92 5.44 5.33 -8.81
N SER A 93 4.76 4.17 -9.00
CA SER A 93 4.65 3.16 -7.95
C SER A 93 6.02 2.57 -7.57
N MET A 94 6.85 2.22 -8.55
CA MET A 94 8.18 1.64 -8.28
C MET A 94 9.12 2.63 -7.59
N GLU A 95 9.09 3.92 -7.93
CA GLU A 95 9.89 4.96 -7.29
C GLU A 95 9.57 5.14 -5.80
N ALA A 96 8.31 5.02 -5.40
CA ALA A 96 7.92 5.08 -3.99
C ALA A 96 8.60 3.96 -3.17
N TYR A 97 8.68 2.75 -3.71
CA TYR A 97 9.35 1.62 -3.07
C TYR A 97 10.88 1.70 -3.20
N GLN A 98 11.40 2.20 -4.34
CA GLN A 98 12.83 2.46 -4.53
C GLN A 98 13.36 3.42 -3.46
N ALA A 99 12.61 4.47 -3.15
CA ALA A 99 12.99 5.48 -2.16
C ALA A 99 12.79 5.01 -0.70
N HIS A 100 11.97 4.00 -0.44
CA HIS A 100 11.61 3.61 0.92
C HIS A 100 12.71 2.77 1.59
N PRO A 101 13.22 3.16 2.78
CA PRO A 101 14.38 2.52 3.39
C PRO A 101 14.13 1.09 3.87
N LEU A 102 12.88 0.73 4.16
CA LEU A 102 12.51 -0.61 4.62
C LEU A 102 12.21 -1.59 3.49
N ILE A 103 12.25 -1.20 2.22
CA ILE A 103 12.07 -2.10 1.08
C ILE A 103 13.45 -2.48 0.53
N ASP A 104 13.70 -3.75 0.37
CA ASP A 104 14.98 -4.29 -0.10
C ASP A 104 14.93 -4.63 -1.59
N ASP A 105 13.86 -5.27 -2.06
CA ASP A 105 13.75 -5.78 -3.42
C ASP A 105 12.40 -5.41 -4.06
N ILE A 106 12.42 -5.18 -5.38
CA ILE A 106 11.24 -4.89 -6.21
C ILE A 106 11.15 -5.93 -7.33
N TYR A 107 10.03 -6.63 -7.40
CA TYR A 107 9.68 -7.52 -8.50
C TYR A 107 8.43 -7.00 -9.20
N VAL A 108 8.32 -7.24 -10.49
CA VAL A 108 7.14 -6.87 -11.27
C VAL A 108 6.52 -8.13 -11.88
N VAL A 109 5.22 -8.30 -11.66
CA VAL A 109 4.45 -9.34 -12.35
C VAL A 109 3.62 -8.67 -13.43
N CYS A 110 3.95 -8.89 -14.71
CA CYS A 110 3.34 -8.16 -15.81
C CYS A 110 2.69 -9.07 -16.85
N LEU A 111 1.99 -8.43 -17.79
CA LEU A 111 1.45 -9.08 -18.99
C LEU A 111 2.56 -9.71 -19.83
N LYS A 112 2.29 -10.90 -20.35
CA LYS A 112 3.18 -11.56 -21.32
C LYS A 112 3.47 -10.66 -22.52
N GLY A 113 4.75 -10.54 -22.85
CA GLY A 113 5.26 -9.70 -23.93
C GLY A 113 5.66 -8.28 -23.51
N TRP A 114 5.46 -7.89 -22.24
CA TRP A 114 5.86 -6.60 -21.67
C TRP A 114 7.11 -6.68 -20.79
N GLU A 115 7.68 -7.86 -20.61
CA GLU A 115 8.79 -8.10 -19.69
C GLU A 115 10.03 -7.27 -20.00
N GLN A 116 10.40 -7.19 -21.28
CA GLN A 116 11.55 -6.40 -21.72
C GLN A 116 11.32 -4.90 -21.56
N ILE A 117 10.08 -4.43 -21.76
CA ILE A 117 9.71 -3.03 -21.60
C ILE A 117 9.82 -2.64 -20.12
N VAL A 118 9.33 -3.47 -19.21
CA VAL A 118 9.44 -3.24 -17.76
C VAL A 118 10.90 -3.18 -17.34
N SER A 119 11.74 -4.11 -17.81
CA SER A 119 13.17 -4.13 -17.53
C SER A 119 13.88 -2.88 -18.04
N ALA A 120 13.57 -2.45 -19.27
CA ALA A 120 14.11 -1.21 -19.84
C ALA A 120 13.67 0.03 -19.07
N TYR A 121 12.43 0.10 -18.60
CA TYR A 121 11.97 1.18 -17.74
C TYR A 121 12.69 1.18 -16.37
N ALA A 122 12.87 0.01 -15.74
CA ALA A 122 13.59 -0.07 -14.47
C ALA A 122 15.02 0.46 -14.60
N GLU A 123 15.71 0.16 -15.69
CA GLU A 123 17.04 0.69 -16.02
C GLU A 123 16.99 2.21 -16.27
N GLN A 124 16.10 2.66 -17.17
CA GLN A 124 15.96 4.06 -17.56
C GLN A 124 15.69 4.97 -16.36
N TYR A 125 14.87 4.52 -15.39
CA TYR A 125 14.50 5.28 -14.21
C TYR A 125 15.32 4.93 -12.96
N SER A 126 16.43 4.19 -13.13
CA SER A 126 17.39 3.86 -12.06
C SER A 126 16.74 3.18 -10.84
N ILE A 127 15.82 2.24 -11.10
CA ILE A 127 15.20 1.42 -10.04
C ILE A 127 16.19 0.32 -9.62
N THR A 128 17.14 0.67 -8.75
CA THR A 128 18.25 -0.22 -8.38
C THR A 128 17.85 -1.41 -7.51
N LYS A 129 16.68 -1.32 -6.81
CA LYS A 129 16.10 -2.44 -6.05
C LYS A 129 15.35 -3.44 -6.94
N PHE A 130 15.17 -3.13 -8.23
CA PHE A 130 14.52 -4.04 -9.17
C PHE A 130 15.32 -5.33 -9.35
N LYS A 131 14.67 -6.49 -9.19
CA LYS A 131 15.28 -7.82 -9.28
C LYS A 131 14.84 -8.63 -10.49
N GLY A 132 13.68 -8.30 -11.06
CA GLY A 132 13.22 -9.00 -12.25
C GLY A 132 11.73 -8.90 -12.50
N VAL A 133 11.34 -9.50 -13.62
CA VAL A 133 9.96 -9.55 -14.10
C VAL A 133 9.50 -11.00 -14.13
N ILE A 134 8.26 -11.21 -13.71
CA ILE A 134 7.56 -12.49 -13.77
C ILE A 134 6.33 -12.33 -14.66
N THR A 135 6.01 -13.33 -15.46
CA THR A 135 4.79 -13.33 -16.26
C THR A 135 3.57 -13.56 -15.38
N GLY A 136 2.56 -12.69 -15.50
CA GLY A 136 1.31 -12.77 -14.74
C GLY A 136 0.39 -13.91 -15.16
N GLY A 137 -0.62 -14.15 -14.32
CA GLY A 137 -1.69 -15.10 -14.53
C GLY A 137 -2.93 -14.49 -15.17
N LYS A 138 -4.08 -15.16 -14.99
CA LYS A 138 -5.39 -14.73 -15.51
C LYS A 138 -6.13 -13.79 -14.57
N SER A 139 -5.79 -13.82 -13.28
CA SER A 139 -6.36 -12.98 -12.22
C SER A 139 -5.27 -12.26 -11.45
N GLY A 140 -5.66 -11.36 -10.52
CA GLY A 140 -4.73 -10.69 -9.60
C GLY A 140 -4.06 -11.69 -8.68
N VAL A 141 -4.82 -12.61 -8.07
CA VAL A 141 -4.28 -13.62 -7.15
C VAL A 141 -3.44 -14.68 -7.88
N GLU A 142 -3.81 -15.10 -9.10
CA GLU A 142 -2.97 -15.99 -9.91
C GLU A 142 -1.65 -15.32 -10.28
N SER A 143 -1.68 -14.03 -10.60
CA SER A 143 -0.47 -13.23 -10.86
C SER A 143 0.40 -13.12 -9.61
N LEU A 144 -0.21 -12.87 -8.44
CA LEU A 144 0.50 -12.86 -7.16
C LEU A 144 1.12 -14.23 -6.87
N LYS A 145 0.39 -15.32 -7.07
CA LYS A 145 0.89 -16.69 -6.87
C LYS A 145 2.12 -16.98 -7.74
N ASN A 146 2.07 -16.58 -9.01
CA ASN A 146 3.22 -16.72 -9.91
C ASN A 146 4.44 -15.93 -9.40
N GLY A 147 4.23 -14.67 -8.98
CA GLY A 147 5.27 -13.83 -8.39
C GLY A 147 5.83 -14.43 -7.11
N PHE A 148 4.97 -14.83 -6.20
CA PHE A 148 5.33 -15.44 -4.94
C PHE A 148 6.14 -16.74 -5.12
N ASP A 149 5.69 -17.66 -5.95
CA ASP A 149 6.40 -18.93 -6.21
C ASP A 149 7.79 -18.71 -6.84
N ALA A 150 7.94 -17.65 -7.64
CA ALA A 150 9.22 -17.32 -8.27
C ALA A 150 10.26 -16.77 -7.27
N ILE A 151 9.81 -16.15 -6.17
CA ILE A 151 10.73 -15.45 -5.24
C ILE A 151 10.83 -16.08 -3.86
N LYS A 152 9.83 -16.85 -3.38
CA LYS A 152 9.72 -17.33 -2.00
C LYS A 152 10.98 -18.02 -1.47
N ALA A 153 11.71 -18.75 -2.31
CA ALA A 153 12.95 -19.44 -1.91
C ALA A 153 14.10 -18.48 -1.50
N GLN A 154 13.96 -17.18 -1.76
CA GLN A 154 14.96 -16.15 -1.46
C GLN A 154 14.69 -15.44 -0.13
N TYR A 155 13.56 -15.75 0.53
CA TYR A 155 13.08 -15.09 1.74
C TYR A 155 12.79 -16.11 2.85
N GLY A 156 12.87 -15.62 4.08
CA GLY A 156 12.52 -16.41 5.27
C GLY A 156 11.03 -16.28 5.62
N PRO A 157 10.52 -17.15 6.51
CA PRO A 157 9.09 -17.18 6.87
C PRO A 157 8.58 -15.88 7.50
N ASP A 158 9.46 -15.11 8.16
CA ASP A 158 9.12 -13.84 8.81
C ASP A 158 9.36 -12.63 7.91
N ASP A 159 9.94 -12.79 6.72
CA ASP A 159 10.13 -11.70 5.76
C ASP A 159 8.77 -11.24 5.19
N PHE A 160 8.68 -9.96 4.80
CA PHE A 160 7.43 -9.39 4.32
C PHE A 160 7.38 -9.32 2.80
N ILE A 161 6.24 -9.71 2.25
CA ILE A 161 5.90 -9.53 0.84
C ILE A 161 4.80 -8.46 0.75
N VAL A 162 5.16 -7.31 0.20
CA VAL A 162 4.23 -6.22 -0.11
C VAL A 162 3.67 -6.43 -1.51
N ILE A 163 2.38 -6.23 -1.69
CA ILE A 163 1.68 -6.41 -2.96
C ILE A 163 1.09 -5.06 -3.37
N GLN A 164 1.52 -4.55 -4.51
CA GLN A 164 1.14 -3.23 -5.02
C GLN A 164 0.49 -3.33 -6.39
N GLU A 165 -0.65 -2.68 -6.59
CA GLU A 165 -1.20 -2.46 -7.94
C GLU A 165 -0.37 -1.40 -8.67
N ALA A 166 0.14 -1.72 -9.87
CA ALA A 166 0.92 -0.79 -10.69
C ALA A 166 0.16 0.49 -11.09
N THR A 167 -1.17 0.42 -11.09
CA THR A 167 -2.06 1.53 -11.44
C THR A 167 -2.46 2.42 -10.25
N ARG A 168 -1.83 2.25 -9.07
CA ARG A 168 -1.96 3.18 -7.92
C ARG A 168 -0.65 3.94 -7.68
N PRO A 169 -0.39 4.98 -8.49
CA PRO A 169 0.90 5.69 -8.47
C PRO A 169 1.08 6.62 -7.27
N MET A 170 0.05 6.83 -6.44
CA MET A 170 0.05 7.78 -5.33
C MET A 170 0.37 7.14 -3.98
N VAL A 171 0.87 5.90 -3.94
CA VAL A 171 1.39 5.29 -2.72
C VAL A 171 2.58 6.12 -2.22
N ASN A 172 2.64 6.40 -0.91
CA ASN A 172 3.68 7.21 -0.30
C ASN A 172 4.41 6.48 0.82
N ALA A 173 5.54 7.03 1.26
CA ALA A 173 6.40 6.43 2.28
C ALA A 173 5.67 6.22 3.63
N GLU A 174 4.78 7.12 4.02
CA GLU A 174 4.00 7.00 5.25
C GLU A 174 3.06 5.79 5.21
N THR A 175 2.35 5.60 4.08
CA THR A 175 1.45 4.46 3.86
C THR A 175 2.23 3.14 3.91
N ILE A 176 3.40 3.08 3.26
CA ILE A 176 4.27 1.89 3.27
C ILE A 176 4.76 1.58 4.69
N SER A 177 5.21 2.60 5.44
CA SER A 177 5.69 2.42 6.82
C SER A 177 4.59 1.90 7.75
N ARG A 178 3.39 2.50 7.69
CA ARG A 178 2.24 2.06 8.51
C ARG A 178 1.81 0.63 8.19
N LEU A 179 1.79 0.29 6.90
CA LEU A 179 1.45 -1.05 6.45
C LEU A 179 2.44 -2.09 7.00
N LEU A 180 3.75 -1.84 6.88
CA LEU A 180 4.78 -2.75 7.37
C LEU A 180 4.74 -2.91 8.89
N LEU A 181 4.49 -1.81 9.63
CA LEU A 181 4.33 -1.86 11.09
C LEU A 181 3.14 -2.74 11.49
N ALA A 182 1.99 -2.54 10.86
CA ALA A 182 0.81 -3.36 11.14
C ALA A 182 1.02 -4.83 10.75
N CYS A 183 1.72 -5.09 9.63
CA CYS A 183 2.08 -6.44 9.21
C CYS A 183 3.04 -7.12 10.20
N ASP A 184 3.95 -6.36 10.83
CA ASP A 184 4.83 -6.88 11.89
C ASP A 184 4.05 -7.33 13.13
N GLU A 185 3.00 -6.61 13.49
CA GLU A 185 2.15 -6.93 14.63
C GLU A 185 1.18 -8.09 14.36
N THR A 186 0.59 -8.15 13.16
CA THR A 186 -0.56 -9.04 12.86
C THR A 186 -0.24 -10.15 11.87
N GLY A 187 0.91 -10.12 11.20
CA GLY A 187 1.30 -11.05 10.14
C GLY A 187 0.71 -10.73 8.77
N SER A 188 -0.36 -9.92 8.70
CA SER A 188 -1.05 -9.52 7.48
C SER A 188 -1.75 -8.18 7.67
N ALA A 189 -1.64 -7.27 6.70
CA ALA A 189 -2.31 -5.97 6.74
C ALA A 189 -2.66 -5.49 5.34
N THR A 190 -3.76 -4.73 5.23
CA THR A 190 -4.26 -4.18 3.97
C THR A 190 -4.64 -2.72 4.14
N ILE A 191 -4.20 -1.88 3.21
CA ILE A 191 -4.60 -0.48 3.20
C ILE A 191 -6.07 -0.33 2.82
N SER A 192 -6.79 0.46 3.60
CA SER A 192 -8.17 0.83 3.33
C SER A 192 -8.40 2.32 3.56
N HIS A 193 -9.53 2.82 3.10
CA HIS A 193 -9.94 4.20 3.30
C HIS A 193 -11.43 4.24 3.65
N THR A 194 -11.80 5.01 4.67
CA THR A 194 -13.20 5.19 5.06
C THR A 194 -13.96 6.03 4.04
N MET A 195 -15.16 5.60 3.65
CA MET A 195 -15.98 6.22 2.62
C MET A 195 -16.92 7.32 3.17
N ASN A 196 -16.38 8.20 4.01
CA ASN A 196 -17.18 9.21 4.74
C ASN A 196 -17.88 10.26 3.85
N ASN A 197 -17.42 10.43 2.61
CA ASN A 197 -17.93 11.45 1.69
C ASN A 197 -19.18 11.02 0.91
N TYR A 198 -19.63 9.76 1.05
CA TYR A 198 -20.76 9.21 0.31
C TYR A 198 -21.81 8.62 1.26
N VAL A 199 -23.05 8.68 0.84
CA VAL A 199 -24.14 7.87 1.41
C VAL A 199 -24.25 6.63 0.54
N GLN A 200 -24.15 5.46 1.13
CA GLN A 200 -24.16 4.19 0.39
C GLN A 200 -25.39 3.38 0.75
N PHE A 201 -25.90 2.66 -0.24
CA PHE A 201 -27.03 1.76 -0.10
C PHE A 201 -26.69 0.40 -0.70
N ASP A 202 -27.05 -0.67 -0.02
CA ASP A 202 -27.17 -1.99 -0.63
C ASP A 202 -28.46 -2.05 -1.44
N ILE A 203 -28.35 -2.33 -2.73
CA ILE A 203 -29.47 -2.42 -3.69
C ILE A 203 -29.69 -3.87 -4.17
N SER A 204 -29.07 -4.85 -3.55
CA SER A 204 -29.22 -6.27 -3.93
C SER A 204 -30.57 -6.86 -3.54
N GLY A 205 -31.25 -6.28 -2.54
CA GLY A 205 -32.57 -6.68 -2.07
C GLY A 205 -33.73 -6.02 -2.80
N ALA A 206 -34.96 -6.32 -2.39
CA ALA A 206 -36.21 -5.72 -2.93
C ALA A 206 -36.30 -4.22 -2.63
N TYR A 207 -35.70 -3.76 -1.56
CA TYR A 207 -35.62 -2.36 -1.15
C TYR A 207 -34.17 -1.99 -0.84
N PRO A 208 -33.72 -0.75 -1.16
CA PRO A 208 -32.40 -0.26 -0.80
C PRO A 208 -32.24 -0.21 0.73
N GLU A 209 -31.12 -0.77 1.23
CA GLU A 209 -30.74 -0.69 2.64
C GLU A 209 -29.60 0.30 2.83
N TYR A 210 -29.76 1.23 3.77
CA TYR A 210 -28.69 2.18 4.10
C TYR A 210 -27.52 1.46 4.77
N LEU A 211 -26.32 1.69 4.25
CA LEU A 211 -25.09 1.20 4.84
C LEU A 211 -24.47 2.26 5.75
N GLU A 212 -24.25 1.90 7.01
CA GLU A 212 -23.62 2.78 8.00
C GLU A 212 -22.22 3.18 7.53
N ARG A 213 -21.95 4.50 7.39
CA ARG A 213 -20.68 5.01 6.84
C ARG A 213 -19.44 4.52 7.58
N GLN A 214 -19.57 4.37 8.93
CA GLN A 214 -18.45 3.94 9.78
C GLN A 214 -18.14 2.45 9.67
N SER A 215 -19.05 1.66 9.10
CA SER A 215 -18.88 0.22 8.89
C SER A 215 -18.31 -0.14 7.51
N ILE A 216 -18.07 0.86 6.66
CA ILE A 216 -17.66 0.65 5.27
C ILE A 216 -16.28 1.22 5.04
N VAL A 217 -15.40 0.39 4.51
CA VAL A 217 -14.08 0.80 4.03
C VAL A 217 -13.91 0.44 2.55
N ALA A 218 -13.26 1.31 1.80
CA ALA A 218 -12.80 1.00 0.46
C ALA A 218 -11.37 0.46 0.55
N MET A 219 -11.20 -0.81 0.23
CA MET A 219 -9.88 -1.43 0.21
C MET A 219 -9.02 -0.85 -0.93
N GLN A 220 -7.74 -0.69 -0.64
CA GLN A 220 -6.73 -0.22 -1.59
C GLN A 220 -5.52 -1.17 -1.55
N SER A 221 -4.64 -1.10 -2.54
CA SER A 221 -3.27 -1.55 -2.38
C SER A 221 -2.41 -0.39 -1.83
N PRO A 222 -1.28 -0.70 -1.14
CA PRO A 222 -0.69 -2.01 -0.95
C PRO A 222 -1.38 -2.87 0.13
N GLU A 223 -1.17 -4.18 0.02
CA GLU A 223 -1.33 -5.13 1.10
C GLU A 223 0.05 -5.74 1.43
N ALA A 224 0.27 -6.19 2.67
CA ALA A 224 1.51 -6.82 3.10
C ALA A 224 1.23 -8.05 3.95
N HIS A 225 2.03 -9.08 3.74
CA HIS A 225 1.89 -10.35 4.45
C HIS A 225 3.28 -10.89 4.80
N ARG A 226 3.42 -11.56 5.95
CA ARG A 226 4.57 -12.42 6.17
C ARG A 226 4.57 -13.53 5.13
N LEU A 227 5.76 -13.95 4.70
CA LEU A 227 5.89 -15.03 3.73
C LEU A 227 5.15 -16.29 4.19
N SER A 228 5.30 -16.67 5.47
CA SER A 228 4.60 -17.81 6.06
C SER A 228 3.07 -17.71 5.97
N VAL A 229 2.50 -16.51 6.12
CA VAL A 229 1.05 -16.28 5.96
C VAL A 229 0.62 -16.49 4.51
N LEU A 230 1.39 -16.01 3.53
CA LEU A 230 1.07 -16.25 2.12
C LEU A 230 1.17 -17.73 1.75
N GLU A 231 2.16 -18.46 2.30
CA GLU A 231 2.25 -19.92 2.12
C GLU A 231 1.02 -20.63 2.66
N GLU A 232 0.57 -20.26 3.87
CA GLU A 232 -0.63 -20.81 4.48
C GLU A 232 -1.89 -20.50 3.66
N VAL A 233 -2.09 -19.25 3.24
CA VAL A 233 -3.23 -18.81 2.41
C VAL A 233 -3.31 -19.62 1.13
N PHE A 234 -2.20 -19.79 0.42
CA PHE A 234 -2.19 -20.57 -0.83
C PHE A 234 -2.38 -22.08 -0.58
N ALA A 235 -1.83 -22.62 0.49
CA ALA A 235 -2.04 -24.02 0.86
C ALA A 235 -3.50 -24.31 1.24
N LEU A 236 -4.13 -23.41 2.00
CA LEU A 236 -5.56 -23.52 2.36
C LEU A 236 -6.46 -23.41 1.12
N ALA A 237 -6.18 -22.48 0.21
CA ALA A 237 -6.93 -22.34 -1.03
C ALA A 237 -6.84 -23.60 -1.90
N GLU A 238 -5.66 -24.17 -2.06
CA GLU A 238 -5.43 -25.42 -2.77
C GLU A 238 -6.16 -26.59 -2.11
N GLY A 239 -6.03 -26.75 -0.79
CA GLY A 239 -6.70 -27.79 -0.01
C GLY A 239 -8.22 -27.71 -0.06
N ALA A 240 -8.78 -26.50 -0.15
CA ALA A 240 -10.22 -26.24 -0.30
C ALA A 240 -10.70 -26.33 -1.75
N GLY A 241 -9.80 -26.48 -2.73
CA GLY A 241 -10.13 -26.46 -4.15
C GLY A 241 -10.68 -25.10 -4.65
N LEU A 242 -10.33 -24.00 -3.97
CA LEU A 242 -10.78 -22.66 -4.34
C LEU A 242 -10.02 -22.17 -5.58
N PRO A 243 -10.73 -21.67 -6.60
CA PRO A 243 -10.06 -21.12 -7.78
C PRO A 243 -9.40 -19.77 -7.44
N LEU A 244 -8.20 -19.51 -7.96
CA LEU A 244 -7.49 -18.24 -7.79
C LEU A 244 -8.01 -17.17 -8.77
N VAL A 245 -9.28 -16.79 -8.62
CA VAL A 245 -9.96 -15.83 -9.51
C VAL A 245 -10.05 -14.41 -8.95
N GLU A 246 -9.73 -14.23 -7.69
CA GLU A 246 -9.86 -12.97 -6.99
C GLU A 246 -8.89 -11.90 -7.51
N SER A 247 -9.21 -10.63 -7.23
CA SER A 247 -8.39 -9.50 -7.65
C SER A 247 -7.16 -9.29 -6.76
N CYS A 248 -7.22 -9.71 -5.48
CA CYS A 248 -6.18 -9.47 -4.47
C CYS A 248 -6.17 -10.58 -3.40
N CYS A 249 -5.10 -10.66 -2.62
CA CYS A 249 -4.92 -11.67 -1.58
C CYS A 249 -5.93 -11.51 -0.45
N THR A 250 -6.24 -10.29 -0.03
CA THR A 250 -7.23 -10.01 1.00
C THR A 250 -8.61 -10.62 0.70
N MET A 251 -9.04 -10.60 -0.57
CA MET A 251 -10.31 -11.26 -0.96
C MET A 251 -10.22 -12.78 -0.89
N LEU A 252 -9.07 -13.36 -1.24
CA LEU A 252 -8.85 -14.80 -1.05
C LEU A 252 -8.88 -15.17 0.44
N MET A 253 -8.23 -14.38 1.30
CA MET A 253 -8.27 -14.55 2.76
C MET A 253 -9.71 -14.47 3.30
N TYR A 254 -10.50 -13.50 2.83
CA TYR A 254 -11.92 -13.39 3.18
C TYR A 254 -12.70 -14.66 2.84
N ASN A 255 -12.53 -15.19 1.63
CA ASN A 255 -13.20 -16.42 1.19
C ASN A 255 -12.77 -17.67 1.97
N LEU A 256 -11.57 -17.64 2.55
CA LEU A 256 -11.06 -18.68 3.45
C LEU A 256 -11.49 -18.49 4.92
N GLY A 257 -12.19 -17.39 5.24
CA GLY A 257 -12.60 -17.08 6.62
C GLY A 257 -11.44 -16.65 7.53
N LEU A 258 -10.34 -16.13 6.95
CA LEU A 258 -9.19 -15.64 7.68
C LEU A 258 -9.38 -14.19 8.12
N ASP A 259 -8.70 -13.80 9.20
CA ASP A 259 -8.74 -12.43 9.71
C ASP A 259 -8.13 -11.43 8.73
N ILE A 260 -8.77 -10.26 8.61
CA ILE A 260 -8.33 -9.15 7.77
C ILE A 260 -8.03 -7.94 8.66
N ASN A 261 -6.82 -7.42 8.58
CA ASN A 261 -6.37 -6.27 9.32
C ASN A 261 -6.31 -5.05 8.40
N PHE A 262 -7.22 -4.09 8.58
CA PHE A 262 -7.26 -2.86 7.82
C PHE A 262 -6.41 -1.77 8.46
N VAL A 263 -5.66 -1.06 7.62
CA VAL A 263 -4.82 0.09 7.99
C VAL A 263 -5.32 1.31 7.23
N GLU A 264 -5.53 2.44 7.92
CA GLU A 264 -6.00 3.66 7.26
C GLU A 264 -5.00 4.14 6.20
N GLY A 265 -5.51 4.30 5.00
CA GLY A 265 -4.79 4.75 3.82
C GLY A 265 -4.98 6.24 3.52
N ASN A 266 -4.82 6.60 2.27
CA ASN A 266 -4.99 7.96 1.79
C ASN A 266 -6.02 8.00 0.64
N ILE A 267 -6.98 8.93 0.71
CA ILE A 267 -7.99 9.15 -0.34
C ILE A 267 -7.36 9.46 -1.71
N ASN A 268 -6.15 10.03 -1.72
CA ASN A 268 -5.42 10.32 -2.95
C ASN A 268 -4.71 9.09 -3.55
N ASN A 269 -4.68 7.94 -2.87
CA ASN A 269 -4.14 6.71 -3.42
C ASN A 269 -5.12 6.09 -4.43
N ILE A 270 -5.46 6.88 -5.44
CA ILE A 270 -6.41 6.53 -6.49
C ILE A 270 -5.87 5.43 -7.41
N LYS A 271 -6.79 4.60 -7.91
CA LYS A 271 -6.49 3.64 -8.97
C LYS A 271 -6.80 4.28 -10.31
N ILE A 272 -5.87 4.25 -11.24
CA ILE A 272 -6.06 4.79 -12.60
C ILE A 272 -6.72 3.72 -13.46
N GLU A 273 -8.03 3.87 -13.66
CA GLU A 273 -8.86 2.97 -14.48
C GLU A 273 -9.56 3.70 -15.63
N ARG A 274 -9.72 5.04 -15.54
CA ARG A 274 -10.44 5.88 -16.50
C ARG A 274 -9.63 7.12 -16.85
N ASP A 275 -10.00 7.79 -17.93
CA ASP A 275 -9.33 9.05 -18.35
C ASP A 275 -9.46 10.16 -17.28
N GLU A 276 -10.58 10.20 -16.56
CA GLU A 276 -10.79 11.15 -15.45
C GLU A 276 -9.78 10.94 -14.32
N ASP A 277 -9.35 9.68 -14.08
CA ASP A 277 -8.34 9.38 -13.07
C ASP A 277 -6.96 9.93 -13.47
N ILE A 278 -6.65 9.94 -14.78
CA ILE A 278 -5.44 10.58 -15.31
C ILE A 278 -5.45 12.08 -15.04
N ILE A 279 -6.58 12.75 -15.29
CA ILE A 279 -6.74 14.19 -15.04
C ILE A 279 -6.54 14.46 -13.55
N ARG A 280 -7.19 13.66 -12.70
CA ARG A 280 -7.07 13.78 -11.24
C ARG A 280 -5.64 13.53 -10.76
N PHE A 281 -4.99 12.48 -11.25
CA PHE A 281 -3.58 12.21 -10.94
C PHE A 281 -2.67 13.35 -11.36
N SER A 282 -2.83 13.86 -12.60
CA SER A 282 -2.03 14.98 -13.11
C SER A 282 -2.19 16.25 -12.30
N ALA A 283 -3.36 16.49 -11.71
CA ALA A 283 -3.62 17.66 -10.86
C ALA A 283 -3.04 17.52 -9.44
N LEU A 284 -2.71 16.30 -9.01
CA LEU A 284 -2.18 16.00 -7.67
C LEU A 284 -0.65 15.88 -7.65
N GLN A 285 0.01 15.84 -8.83
CA GLN A 285 1.47 15.84 -8.98
C GLN A 285 2.03 17.27 -8.99
#